data_9b8a37a7557e02626c20c6cb3cdd3684
#
_entry.id   9b8a37a7557e02626c20c6cb3cdd3684
#
_cell.length_a   1.000
_cell.length_b   1.000
_cell.length_c   1.000
_cell.angle_alpha   90.00
_cell.angle_beta   90.00
_cell.angle_gamma   90.00
#
_symmetry.space_group_name_H-M   'P 1'
#
loop_
_entity.id
_entity.type
_entity.pdbx_description
1 polymer ?
#
loop_
_entity_poly.entity_id
_entity_poly.type
_entity_poly.pdbx_seq_one_letter_code
_entity_poly.pdbx_strand_id
1 'polypeptide(L)'
;MKIAIITDQHFGARKNSKLFHDYFLKFYNDTFFPTLEKEGITTVIDMGDTFDNRTGINFNALAWAKDNYYDRLKELGCIVHTIVGNHTAYYKNTNDLNAVDLLLREYDNVKIYAETEEVRLGDTKVLFVPWINNENEKKTFKKVYSSNCKVVMGHLELNGFKATAGHMMEHGMATTPFDRFEKVYSGHYHCRSVQEPIHYLGNPYEMFWGDVNDTDRGFHIFDTETLEHTPINNPYRLHHIIYYEDTPYQTFDARDYVDKIVKVIVRKKSDITQFEKFFDKFYASNVAVL
;
A
#
# COMPACT_ATOMS: atom_id res chain seq x y z
N MET A 1 21.63 -6.91 5.91
CA MET A 1 20.70 -6.19 6.85
C MET A 1 19.29 -6.30 6.32
N LYS A 2 18.31 -6.63 7.20
CA LYS A 2 16.89 -6.69 6.81
C LYS A 2 16.20 -5.34 6.99
N ILE A 3 15.36 -4.96 6.04
CA ILE A 3 14.62 -3.70 5.99
C ILE A 3 13.16 -4.00 5.62
N ALA A 4 12.21 -3.34 6.26
CA ALA A 4 10.81 -3.44 5.85
C ALA A 4 10.52 -2.43 4.73
N ILE A 5 9.83 -2.87 3.68
CA ILE A 5 9.35 -2.03 2.59
C ILE A 5 7.83 -2.08 2.57
N ILE A 6 7.19 -0.94 2.62
CA ILE A 6 5.75 -0.77 2.49
C ILE A 6 5.46 0.35 1.51
N THR A 7 4.33 0.34 0.84
CA THR A 7 3.96 1.36 -0.15
C THR A 7 2.44 1.50 -0.24
N ASP A 8 1.98 2.62 -0.79
CA ASP A 8 0.57 2.84 -1.12
C ASP A 8 -0.37 2.60 0.07
N GLN A 9 -0.01 3.18 1.23
CA GLN A 9 -0.75 3.02 2.48
C GLN A 9 -2.07 3.80 2.49
N HIS A 10 -2.14 4.92 1.75
CA HIS A 10 -3.34 5.74 1.55
C HIS A 10 -4.12 6.02 2.83
N PHE A 11 -3.44 6.51 3.88
CA PHE A 11 -4.13 6.93 5.11
C PHE A 11 -5.20 7.97 4.81
N GLY A 12 -6.41 7.73 5.30
CA GLY A 12 -7.58 8.53 4.97
C GLY A 12 -8.40 8.03 3.78
N ALA A 13 -8.05 6.87 3.23
CA ALA A 13 -8.79 6.24 2.13
C ALA A 13 -10.30 6.12 2.43
N ARG A 14 -11.10 6.08 1.35
CA ARG A 14 -12.56 5.91 1.43
C ARG A 14 -13.24 6.98 2.32
N LYS A 15 -12.85 8.25 2.13
CA LYS A 15 -13.38 9.42 2.87
C LYS A 15 -13.15 9.34 4.39
N ASN A 16 -11.97 8.86 4.78
CA ASN A 16 -11.58 8.70 6.19
C ASN A 16 -12.50 7.74 6.98
N SER A 17 -12.94 6.67 6.32
CA SER A 17 -13.83 5.69 6.92
C SER A 17 -13.20 5.02 8.13
N LYS A 18 -13.90 5.06 9.27
CA LYS A 18 -13.46 4.39 10.51
C LYS A 18 -13.27 2.88 10.30
N LEU A 19 -14.15 2.23 9.53
CA LEU A 19 -14.07 0.81 9.23
C LEU A 19 -12.73 0.46 8.52
N PHE A 20 -12.29 1.32 7.59
CA PHE A 20 -10.99 1.14 6.93
C PHE A 20 -9.84 1.39 7.89
N HIS A 21 -9.90 2.42 8.73
CA HIS A 21 -8.88 2.68 9.74
C HIS A 21 -8.74 1.52 10.75
N ASP A 22 -9.85 0.94 11.23
CA ASP A 22 -9.84 -0.22 12.12
C ASP A 22 -9.24 -1.46 11.43
N TYR A 23 -9.56 -1.68 10.16
CA TYR A 23 -9.00 -2.75 9.37
C TYR A 23 -7.49 -2.58 9.14
N PHE A 24 -7.03 -1.35 8.82
CA PHE A 24 -5.60 -1.04 8.69
C PHE A 24 -4.87 -1.25 10.02
N LEU A 25 -5.46 -0.77 11.12
CA LEU A 25 -4.88 -0.91 12.44
C LEU A 25 -4.65 -2.37 12.83
N LYS A 26 -5.60 -3.25 12.48
CA LYS A 26 -5.46 -4.68 12.72
C LYS A 26 -4.26 -5.27 11.97
N PHE A 27 -4.05 -4.89 10.71
CA PHE A 27 -2.85 -5.31 9.96
C PHE A 27 -1.56 -4.83 10.63
N TYR A 28 -1.50 -3.56 11.05
CA TYR A 28 -0.31 -3.02 11.70
C TYR A 28 -0.01 -3.71 13.01
N ASN A 29 -1.01 -3.88 13.88
CA ASN A 29 -0.81 -4.44 15.21
C ASN A 29 -0.54 -5.95 15.20
N ASP A 30 -1.17 -6.70 14.31
CA ASP A 30 -1.12 -8.16 14.35
C ASP A 30 -0.09 -8.75 13.37
N THR A 31 0.37 -7.96 12.37
CA THR A 31 1.27 -8.45 11.34
C THR A 31 2.52 -7.59 11.18
N PHE A 32 2.36 -6.29 10.92
CA PHE A 32 3.49 -5.43 10.56
C PHE A 32 4.44 -5.23 11.74
N PHE A 33 4.00 -4.62 12.84
CA PHE A 33 4.86 -4.35 13.99
C PHE A 33 5.42 -5.62 14.64
N PRO A 34 4.64 -6.70 14.88
CA PRO A 34 5.21 -7.93 15.41
C PRO A 34 6.29 -8.55 14.51
N THR A 35 6.17 -8.36 13.19
CA THR A 35 7.22 -8.84 12.28
C THR A 35 8.48 -7.99 12.40
N LEU A 36 8.37 -6.66 12.51
CA LEU A 36 9.54 -5.79 12.74
C LEU A 36 10.31 -6.20 14.00
N GLU A 37 9.58 -6.39 15.11
CA GLU A 37 10.16 -6.80 16.39
C GLU A 37 10.82 -8.17 16.31
N LYS A 38 10.11 -9.16 15.75
CA LYS A 38 10.60 -10.55 15.61
C LYS A 38 11.88 -10.62 14.76
N GLU A 39 11.93 -9.87 13.65
CA GLU A 39 13.06 -9.88 12.73
C GLU A 39 14.16 -8.87 13.11
N GLY A 40 13.96 -8.06 14.16
CA GLY A 40 14.89 -7.02 14.59
C GLY A 40 15.07 -5.90 13.58
N ILE A 41 14.00 -5.57 12.84
CA ILE A 41 14.04 -4.56 11.78
C ILE A 41 13.88 -3.17 12.39
N THR A 42 14.85 -2.29 12.16
CA THR A 42 14.88 -0.90 12.63
C THR A 42 14.93 0.11 11.47
N THR A 43 14.70 -0.33 10.25
CA THR A 43 14.62 0.55 9.08
C THR A 43 13.39 0.19 8.26
N VAL A 44 12.56 1.18 7.99
CA VAL A 44 11.35 1.05 7.17
C VAL A 44 11.47 1.98 5.97
N ILE A 45 11.12 1.49 4.79
CA ILE A 45 11.02 2.29 3.57
C ILE A 45 9.55 2.35 3.18
N ASP A 46 8.98 3.55 3.20
CA ASP A 46 7.67 3.89 2.65
C ASP A 46 7.90 4.43 1.23
N MET A 47 7.49 3.64 0.23
CA MET A 47 7.77 3.96 -1.16
C MET A 47 6.69 4.85 -1.81
N GLY A 48 5.99 5.66 -1.02
CA GLY A 48 5.08 6.69 -1.49
C GLY A 48 3.61 6.37 -1.30
N ASP A 49 2.81 7.37 -1.60
CA ASP A 49 1.36 7.36 -1.44
C ASP A 49 0.91 6.98 -0.01
N THR A 50 1.60 7.56 0.97
CA THR A 50 1.31 7.41 2.40
C THR A 50 -0.09 7.92 2.76
N PHE A 51 -0.49 9.07 2.19
CA PHE A 51 -1.82 9.66 2.36
C PHE A 51 -2.62 9.59 1.06
N ASP A 52 -3.95 9.41 1.19
CA ASP A 52 -4.84 9.16 0.05
C ASP A 52 -5.13 10.42 -0.81
N ASN A 53 -5.15 11.59 -0.20
CA ASN A 53 -5.57 12.81 -0.89
C ASN A 53 -4.44 13.85 -0.92
N ARG A 54 -4.09 14.28 -2.14
CA ARG A 54 -3.00 15.25 -2.38
C ARG A 54 -3.32 16.68 -1.92
N THR A 55 -4.59 17.10 -1.94
CA THR A 55 -4.97 18.50 -1.74
C THR A 55 -5.49 18.81 -0.34
N GLY A 56 -5.71 17.80 0.48
CA GLY A 56 -6.21 18.01 1.84
C GLY A 56 -6.21 16.72 2.65
N ILE A 57 -5.66 16.78 3.84
CA ILE A 57 -5.62 15.66 4.78
C ILE A 57 -6.62 15.95 5.90
N ASN A 58 -7.53 15.02 6.14
CA ASN A 58 -8.47 15.11 7.25
C ASN A 58 -7.69 14.98 8.58
N PHE A 59 -8.02 15.82 9.56
CA PHE A 59 -7.34 15.81 10.86
C PHE A 59 -7.45 14.46 11.57
N ASN A 60 -8.58 13.75 11.44
CA ASN A 60 -8.71 12.42 12.01
C ASN A 60 -7.79 11.40 11.35
N ALA A 61 -7.63 11.46 10.02
CA ALA A 61 -6.67 10.58 9.32
C ALA A 61 -5.22 10.90 9.68
N LEU A 62 -4.89 12.19 9.84
CA LEU A 62 -3.56 12.61 10.26
C LEU A 62 -3.25 12.15 11.69
N ALA A 63 -4.16 12.40 12.64
CA ALA A 63 -4.02 11.95 14.02
C ALA A 63 -3.87 10.42 14.07
N TRP A 64 -4.76 9.70 13.35
CA TRP A 64 -4.69 8.25 13.28
C TRP A 64 -3.34 7.75 12.75
N ALA A 65 -2.81 8.35 11.68
CA ALA A 65 -1.52 7.97 11.10
C ALA A 65 -0.37 8.22 12.10
N LYS A 66 -0.40 9.35 12.80
CA LYS A 66 0.59 9.67 13.84
C LYS A 66 0.54 8.67 14.98
N ASP A 67 -0.61 8.53 15.63
CA ASP A 67 -0.78 7.71 16.83
C ASP A 67 -0.54 6.21 16.57
N ASN A 68 -0.95 5.69 15.40
CA ASN A 68 -0.98 4.26 15.13
C ASN A 68 0.14 3.76 14.20
N TYR A 69 0.89 4.65 13.55
CA TYR A 69 1.99 4.26 12.68
C TYR A 69 3.30 4.97 13.03
N TYR A 70 3.37 6.30 12.97
CA TYR A 70 4.64 7.01 13.14
C TYR A 70 5.16 6.99 14.57
N ASP A 71 4.30 7.21 15.57
CA ASP A 71 4.67 7.15 16.99
C ASP A 71 5.11 5.75 17.36
N ARG A 72 4.40 4.72 16.86
CA ARG A 72 4.80 3.31 17.09
C ARG A 72 6.15 2.99 16.45
N LEU A 73 6.44 3.46 15.24
CA LEU A 73 7.75 3.27 14.61
C LEU A 73 8.87 4.01 15.38
N LYS A 74 8.56 5.20 15.92
CA LYS A 74 9.50 5.95 16.76
C LYS A 74 9.77 5.23 18.08
N GLU A 75 8.74 4.71 18.74
CA GLU A 75 8.86 3.88 19.95
C GLU A 75 9.71 2.62 19.73
N LEU A 76 9.60 1.99 18.57
CA LEU A 76 10.41 0.84 18.16
C LEU A 76 11.83 1.21 17.73
N GLY A 77 12.19 2.49 17.76
CA GLY A 77 13.49 2.98 17.33
C GLY A 77 13.75 2.86 15.82
N CYS A 78 12.69 2.80 15.02
CA CYS A 78 12.80 2.67 13.57
C CYS A 78 13.14 4.01 12.92
N ILE A 79 14.05 3.98 11.95
CA ILE A 79 14.25 5.06 10.97
C ILE A 79 13.33 4.79 9.79
N VAL A 80 12.57 5.80 9.37
CA VAL A 80 11.64 5.72 8.25
C VAL A 80 12.17 6.55 7.09
N HIS A 81 12.32 5.93 5.93
CA HIS A 81 12.64 6.60 4.67
C HIS A 81 11.36 6.67 3.84
N THR A 82 10.84 7.88 3.62
CA THR A 82 9.59 8.10 2.88
C THR A 82 9.87 8.74 1.53
N ILE A 83 9.47 8.07 0.45
CA ILE A 83 9.55 8.58 -0.91
C ILE A 83 8.24 9.32 -1.23
N VAL A 84 8.32 10.49 -1.87
CA VAL A 84 7.11 11.22 -2.28
C VAL A 84 6.44 10.51 -3.46
N GLY A 85 5.17 10.14 -3.28
CA GLY A 85 4.29 9.59 -4.31
C GLY A 85 3.35 10.64 -4.92
N ASN A 86 2.56 10.27 -5.93
CA ASN A 86 1.68 11.19 -6.63
C ASN A 86 0.48 11.66 -5.80
N HIS A 87 0.01 10.86 -4.84
CA HIS A 87 -1.06 11.26 -3.91
C HIS A 87 -0.58 12.15 -2.77
N THR A 88 0.72 12.27 -2.56
CA THR A 88 1.29 13.15 -1.53
C THR A 88 1.87 14.44 -2.09
N ALA A 89 2.12 14.54 -3.39
CA ALA A 89 2.52 15.77 -4.08
C ALA A 89 1.29 16.65 -4.37
N TYR A 90 1.28 17.89 -3.87
CA TYR A 90 0.13 18.80 -4.03
C TYR A 90 -0.15 19.12 -5.49
N TYR A 91 0.87 19.51 -6.25
CA TYR A 91 0.77 19.77 -7.68
C TYR A 91 1.14 18.51 -8.48
N LYS A 92 0.53 18.36 -9.67
CA LYS A 92 0.81 17.21 -10.55
C LYS A 92 2.16 17.28 -11.27
N ASN A 93 2.80 18.44 -11.27
CA ASN A 93 4.00 18.73 -12.05
C ASN A 93 5.26 18.93 -11.20
N THR A 94 5.16 18.95 -9.86
CA THR A 94 6.30 19.10 -8.94
C THR A 94 6.08 18.36 -7.64
N ASN A 95 7.19 17.95 -6.98
CA ASN A 95 7.18 17.34 -5.64
C ASN A 95 7.55 18.36 -4.52
N ASP A 96 7.79 19.63 -4.86
CA ASP A 96 8.30 20.63 -3.90
C ASP A 96 7.34 20.87 -2.73
N LEU A 97 6.05 20.91 -3.03
CA LEU A 97 5.00 20.99 -2.02
C LEU A 97 4.34 19.62 -1.88
N ASN A 98 4.64 18.94 -0.78
CA ASN A 98 4.12 17.61 -0.53
C ASN A 98 3.65 17.43 0.92
N ALA A 99 2.67 16.53 1.11
CA ALA A 99 2.04 16.31 2.41
C ALA A 99 3.00 15.71 3.43
N VAL A 100 3.86 14.78 3.02
CA VAL A 100 4.75 14.08 3.96
C VAL A 100 5.78 15.02 4.55
N ASP A 101 6.37 15.93 3.76
CA ASP A 101 7.28 16.93 4.29
C ASP A 101 6.59 17.93 5.23
N LEU A 102 5.37 18.37 4.87
CA LEU A 102 4.65 19.33 5.71
C LEU A 102 4.17 18.76 7.04
N LEU A 103 3.74 17.49 7.05
CA LEU A 103 3.02 16.90 8.17
C LEU A 103 3.89 16.05 9.09
N LEU A 104 5.08 15.65 8.63
CA LEU A 104 5.97 14.74 9.37
C LEU A 104 7.30 15.35 9.79
N ARG A 105 7.50 16.67 9.61
CA ARG A 105 8.72 17.40 10.00
C ARG A 105 9.08 17.28 11.47
N GLU A 106 8.10 17.02 12.33
CA GLU A 106 8.31 16.88 13.77
C GLU A 106 8.97 15.55 14.16
N TYR A 107 8.99 14.58 13.23
CA TYR A 107 9.60 13.27 13.44
C TYR A 107 11.08 13.30 13.04
N ASP A 108 11.97 13.27 14.00
CA ASP A 108 13.43 13.23 13.81
C ASP A 108 13.92 11.90 13.20
N ASN A 109 13.13 10.85 13.29
CA ASN A 109 13.38 9.53 12.72
C ASN A 109 12.78 9.34 11.32
N VAL A 110 12.07 10.33 10.74
CA VAL A 110 11.51 10.29 9.39
C VAL A 110 12.35 11.10 8.42
N LYS A 111 12.81 10.48 7.34
CA LYS A 111 13.57 11.11 6.26
C LYS A 111 12.75 11.11 4.99
N ILE A 112 12.57 12.26 4.36
CA ILE A 112 11.68 12.44 3.21
C ILE A 112 12.50 12.71 1.96
N TYR A 113 12.14 12.02 0.88
CA TYR A 113 12.79 12.06 -0.42
C TYR A 113 11.81 12.58 -1.47
N ALA A 114 11.87 13.88 -1.75
CA ALA A 114 11.11 14.54 -2.82
C ALA A 114 11.86 14.54 -4.16
N GLU A 115 13.17 14.28 -4.11
CA GLU A 115 14.05 14.20 -5.27
C GLU A 115 14.77 12.85 -5.35
N THR A 116 15.18 12.49 -6.57
CA THR A 116 15.99 11.27 -6.77
C THR A 116 17.32 11.38 -6.05
N GLU A 117 17.65 10.40 -5.22
CA GLU A 117 18.84 10.42 -4.36
C GLU A 117 19.41 9.02 -4.15
N GLU A 118 20.75 8.91 -4.08
CA GLU A 118 21.43 7.70 -3.66
C GLU A 118 21.49 7.62 -2.13
N VAL A 119 20.91 6.59 -1.56
CA VAL A 119 20.85 6.35 -0.12
C VAL A 119 21.63 5.10 0.24
N ARG A 120 22.43 5.17 1.30
CA ARG A 120 23.13 4.00 1.83
C ARG A 120 22.26 3.29 2.86
N LEU A 121 22.01 2.01 2.63
CA LEU A 121 21.26 1.12 3.50
C LEU A 121 22.18 -0.06 3.87
N GLY A 122 22.79 -0.01 5.06
CA GLY A 122 23.88 -0.91 5.39
C GLY A 122 25.06 -0.73 4.43
N ASP A 123 25.50 -1.81 3.82
CA ASP A 123 26.58 -1.78 2.83
C ASP A 123 26.12 -1.54 1.39
N THR A 124 24.82 -1.55 1.18
CA THR A 124 24.23 -1.38 -0.16
C THR A 124 23.81 0.06 -0.41
N LYS A 125 24.10 0.56 -1.60
CA LYS A 125 23.55 1.82 -2.10
C LYS A 125 22.31 1.54 -2.94
N VAL A 126 21.24 2.26 -2.64
CA VAL A 126 19.95 2.20 -3.34
C VAL A 126 19.65 3.57 -3.92
N LEU A 127 19.14 3.61 -5.14
CA LEU A 127 18.66 4.84 -5.77
C LEU A 127 17.18 5.00 -5.43
N PHE A 128 16.84 6.00 -4.62
CA PHE A 128 15.44 6.39 -4.36
C PHE A 128 14.94 7.28 -5.49
N VAL A 129 13.80 6.92 -6.06
CA VAL A 129 13.18 7.65 -7.17
C VAL A 129 11.73 7.99 -6.79
N PRO A 130 11.47 9.23 -6.33
CA PRO A 130 10.12 9.69 -6.04
C PRO A 130 9.28 9.82 -7.31
N TRP A 131 8.01 10.17 -7.16
CA TRP A 131 7.09 10.42 -8.27
C TRP A 131 7.74 11.31 -9.34
N ILE A 132 7.82 10.76 -10.56
CA ILE A 132 8.39 11.46 -11.72
C ILE A 132 7.30 12.31 -12.36
N ASN A 133 7.58 13.59 -12.55
CA ASN A 133 6.70 14.58 -13.12
C ASN A 133 7.44 15.49 -14.11
N ASN A 134 6.73 16.40 -14.75
CA ASN A 134 7.28 17.22 -15.84
C ASN A 134 8.48 18.08 -15.42
N GLU A 135 8.56 18.52 -14.16
CA GLU A 135 9.66 19.38 -13.68
C GLU A 135 10.91 18.60 -13.32
N ASN A 136 10.74 17.39 -12.73
CA ASN A 136 11.86 16.61 -12.27
C ASN A 136 12.36 15.54 -13.25
N GLU A 137 11.59 15.21 -14.30
CA GLU A 137 11.86 14.12 -15.22
C GLU A 137 13.29 14.11 -15.77
N LYS A 138 13.74 15.23 -16.36
CA LYS A 138 15.09 15.33 -16.92
C LYS A 138 16.20 15.13 -15.90
N LYS A 139 16.02 15.69 -14.70
CA LYS A 139 16.98 15.57 -13.58
C LYS A 139 17.01 14.13 -13.05
N THR A 140 15.84 13.53 -12.91
CA THR A 140 15.67 12.14 -12.47
C THR A 140 16.36 11.18 -13.44
N PHE A 141 16.05 11.23 -14.74
CA PHE A 141 16.67 10.34 -15.70
C PHE A 141 18.17 10.55 -15.85
N LYS A 142 18.66 11.80 -15.72
CA LYS A 142 20.10 12.02 -15.65
C LYS A 142 20.74 11.25 -14.49
N LYS A 143 20.13 11.25 -13.29
CA LYS A 143 20.61 10.47 -12.15
C LYS A 143 20.45 8.97 -12.36
N VAL A 144 19.32 8.50 -12.89
CA VAL A 144 19.08 7.09 -13.22
C VAL A 144 20.16 6.55 -14.15
N TYR A 145 20.52 7.29 -15.21
CA TYR A 145 21.56 6.86 -16.16
C TYR A 145 22.98 6.95 -15.61
N SER A 146 23.26 7.85 -14.68
CA SER A 146 24.61 8.04 -14.12
C SER A 146 24.85 7.27 -12.82
N SER A 147 23.82 6.72 -12.19
CA SER A 147 23.95 5.99 -10.92
C SER A 147 24.68 4.67 -11.08
N ASN A 148 25.50 4.34 -10.08
CA ASN A 148 26.14 3.04 -9.94
C ASN A 148 25.46 2.14 -8.89
N CYS A 149 24.26 2.51 -8.44
CA CYS A 149 23.45 1.66 -7.59
C CYS A 149 23.02 0.40 -8.34
N LYS A 150 22.91 -0.73 -7.62
CA LYS A 150 22.38 -1.99 -8.13
C LYS A 150 20.85 -2.04 -8.03
N VAL A 151 20.30 -1.35 -7.04
CA VAL A 151 18.88 -1.37 -6.68
C VAL A 151 18.27 0.01 -6.84
N VAL A 152 17.08 0.06 -7.41
CA VAL A 152 16.17 1.21 -7.40
C VAL A 152 14.99 0.91 -6.50
N MET A 153 14.59 1.87 -5.69
CA MET A 153 13.30 1.86 -4.96
C MET A 153 12.57 3.16 -5.28
N GLY A 154 11.36 3.04 -5.81
CA GLY A 154 10.68 4.24 -6.31
C GLY A 154 9.17 4.17 -6.30
N HIS A 155 8.57 5.29 -6.73
CA HIS A 155 7.15 5.41 -6.95
C HIS A 155 6.91 5.71 -8.43
N LEU A 156 6.92 4.64 -9.24
CA LEU A 156 7.05 4.72 -10.70
C LEU A 156 5.74 4.36 -11.39
N GLU A 157 5.40 5.11 -12.45
CA GLU A 157 4.30 4.79 -13.36
C GLU A 157 4.87 4.23 -14.68
N LEU A 158 5.05 2.90 -14.73
CA LEU A 158 5.63 2.22 -15.91
C LEU A 158 4.54 1.48 -16.68
N ASN A 159 4.64 1.45 -18.01
CA ASN A 159 3.71 0.67 -18.83
C ASN A 159 3.96 -0.85 -18.73
N GLY A 160 2.95 -1.64 -19.07
CA GLY A 160 3.06 -3.10 -19.14
C GLY A 160 2.83 -3.83 -17.81
N PHE A 161 2.52 -3.14 -16.71
CA PHE A 161 2.28 -3.75 -15.40
C PHE A 161 0.81 -3.71 -14.98
N LYS A 162 0.43 -4.57 -14.04
CA LYS A 162 -0.92 -4.59 -13.47
C LYS A 162 -1.10 -3.44 -12.48
N ALA A 163 -2.01 -2.52 -12.77
CA ALA A 163 -2.38 -1.47 -11.81
C ALA A 163 -3.41 -1.96 -10.77
N THR A 164 -4.39 -2.74 -11.24
CA THR A 164 -5.42 -3.40 -10.43
C THR A 164 -5.67 -4.81 -10.95
N ALA A 165 -6.39 -5.65 -10.20
CA ALA A 165 -6.74 -6.99 -10.63
C ALA A 165 -7.46 -6.96 -11.99
N GLY A 166 -6.86 -7.61 -12.99
CA GLY A 166 -7.41 -7.71 -14.34
C GLY A 166 -7.16 -6.51 -15.26
N HIS A 167 -6.45 -5.46 -14.81
CA HIS A 167 -6.14 -4.29 -15.64
C HIS A 167 -4.62 -4.08 -15.79
N MET A 168 -4.13 -4.22 -17.01
CA MET A 168 -2.75 -3.89 -17.40
C MET A 168 -2.67 -2.43 -17.84
N MET A 169 -1.67 -1.72 -17.35
CA MET A 169 -1.41 -0.34 -17.78
C MET A 169 -0.73 -0.32 -19.15
N GLU A 170 -1.40 0.24 -20.12
CA GLU A 170 -0.87 0.47 -21.47
C GLU A 170 -0.19 1.84 -21.60
N HIS A 171 -0.39 2.70 -20.60
CA HIS A 171 0.20 4.04 -20.51
C HIS A 171 1.25 4.07 -19.41
N GLY A 172 2.08 5.11 -19.40
CA GLY A 172 3.18 5.26 -18.46
C GLY A 172 4.53 5.36 -19.17
N MET A 173 5.58 5.48 -18.39
CA MET A 173 6.95 5.57 -18.89
C MET A 173 7.44 4.19 -19.38
N ALA A 174 8.40 4.21 -20.29
CA ALA A 174 9.09 3.01 -20.72
C ALA A 174 9.94 2.41 -19.58
N THR A 175 10.08 1.09 -19.56
CA THR A 175 10.92 0.36 -18.59
C THR A 175 12.42 0.50 -18.85
N THR A 176 12.80 0.75 -20.10
CA THR A 176 14.19 0.74 -20.60
C THR A 176 15.22 1.49 -19.72
N PRO A 177 14.92 2.66 -19.12
CA PRO A 177 15.87 3.33 -18.24
C PRO A 177 16.25 2.51 -17.00
N PHE A 178 15.41 1.57 -16.61
CA PHE A 178 15.54 0.77 -15.41
C PHE A 178 16.11 -0.63 -15.66
N ASP A 179 16.19 -1.10 -16.90
CA ASP A 179 16.67 -2.44 -17.28
C ASP A 179 18.14 -2.71 -16.90
N ARG A 180 18.92 -1.66 -16.65
CA ARG A 180 20.33 -1.76 -16.25
C ARG A 180 20.57 -2.11 -14.78
N PHE A 181 19.54 -2.01 -13.95
CA PHE A 181 19.65 -2.30 -12.52
C PHE A 181 19.44 -3.79 -12.25
N GLU A 182 20.05 -4.30 -11.18
CA GLU A 182 19.86 -5.71 -10.78
C GLU A 182 18.43 -5.93 -10.24
N LYS A 183 17.90 -4.95 -9.50
CA LYS A 183 16.54 -4.96 -8.95
C LYS A 183 15.92 -3.56 -8.95
N VAL A 184 14.66 -3.51 -9.29
CA VAL A 184 13.83 -2.29 -9.24
C VAL A 184 12.54 -2.60 -8.49
N TYR A 185 12.34 -1.99 -7.34
CA TYR A 185 11.13 -2.13 -6.54
C TYR A 185 10.30 -0.85 -6.64
N SER A 186 9.01 -0.98 -6.90
CA SER A 186 8.13 0.16 -7.07
C SER A 186 6.81 0.03 -6.32
N GLY A 187 6.33 1.15 -5.78
CA GLY A 187 4.94 1.40 -5.44
C GLY A 187 4.15 1.92 -6.63
N HIS A 188 3.06 2.64 -6.38
CA HIS A 188 2.12 3.22 -7.33
C HIS A 188 1.03 2.25 -7.82
N TYR A 189 1.37 1.06 -8.26
CA TYR A 189 0.37 0.07 -8.65
C TYR A 189 0.05 -0.86 -7.48
N HIS A 190 -1.26 -1.01 -7.20
CA HIS A 190 -1.73 -1.69 -6.00
C HIS A 190 -1.67 -3.22 -6.09
N CYS A 191 -1.46 -3.78 -7.28
CA CYS A 191 -1.28 -5.22 -7.47
C CYS A 191 0.20 -5.57 -7.59
N ARG A 192 0.60 -6.68 -6.98
CA ARG A 192 1.93 -7.24 -7.23
C ARG A 192 2.05 -7.68 -8.68
N SER A 193 3.11 -7.26 -9.33
CA SER A 193 3.42 -7.71 -10.67
C SER A 193 4.92 -7.60 -10.94
N VAL A 194 5.46 -8.54 -11.73
CA VAL A 194 6.90 -8.66 -11.95
C VAL A 194 7.16 -8.81 -13.44
N GLN A 195 8.10 -8.02 -13.93
CA GLN A 195 8.81 -8.22 -15.20
C GLN A 195 10.26 -7.86 -14.91
N GLU A 196 11.12 -8.87 -14.78
CA GLU A 196 12.51 -8.66 -14.35
C GLU A 196 13.20 -7.56 -15.16
N PRO A 197 13.95 -6.66 -14.50
CA PRO A 197 14.28 -6.63 -13.09
C PRO A 197 13.26 -5.84 -12.20
N ILE A 198 12.08 -5.51 -12.72
CA ILE A 198 11.10 -4.58 -12.11
C ILE A 198 10.03 -5.35 -11.35
N HIS A 199 9.84 -4.98 -10.07
CA HIS A 199 8.87 -5.56 -9.16
C HIS A 199 7.96 -4.47 -8.59
N TYR A 200 6.67 -4.51 -8.92
CA TYR A 200 5.64 -3.76 -8.20
C TYR A 200 5.23 -4.54 -6.96
N LEU A 201 5.29 -3.89 -5.80
CA LEU A 201 5.14 -4.56 -4.51
C LEU A 201 3.68 -4.67 -4.06
N GLY A 202 2.79 -3.86 -4.65
CA GLY A 202 1.38 -3.79 -4.27
C GLY A 202 1.15 -3.13 -2.91
N ASN A 203 -0.07 -2.72 -2.66
CA ASN A 203 -0.46 -2.08 -1.41
C ASN A 203 -0.70 -3.09 -0.26
N PRO A 204 -0.71 -2.64 1.01
CA PRO A 204 -0.71 -3.55 2.15
C PRO A 204 -2.08 -4.18 2.45
N TYR A 205 -3.17 -3.65 1.92
CA TYR A 205 -4.53 -4.08 2.26
C TYR A 205 -5.57 -3.71 1.18
N GLU A 206 -6.77 -4.28 1.29
CA GLU A 206 -7.86 -4.00 0.36
C GLU A 206 -8.40 -2.58 0.54
N MET A 207 -8.63 -1.87 -0.58
CA MET A 207 -9.25 -0.54 -0.60
C MET A 207 -10.48 -0.46 -1.50
N PHE A 208 -10.61 -1.37 -2.46
CA PHE A 208 -11.67 -1.37 -3.47
C PHE A 208 -12.29 -2.75 -3.65
N TRP A 209 -13.50 -2.80 -4.21
CA TRP A 209 -14.14 -4.07 -4.58
C TRP A 209 -13.33 -4.91 -5.57
N GLY A 210 -12.53 -4.29 -6.42
CA GLY A 210 -11.61 -4.99 -7.31
C GLY A 210 -10.55 -5.82 -6.59
N ASP A 211 -10.29 -5.49 -5.32
CA ASP A 211 -9.27 -6.14 -4.50
C ASP A 211 -9.72 -7.48 -3.91
N VAL A 212 -11.02 -7.78 -3.95
CA VAL A 212 -11.62 -8.96 -3.30
C VAL A 212 -11.03 -10.29 -3.72
N ASN A 213 -10.49 -10.38 -4.94
CA ASN A 213 -9.86 -11.58 -5.47
C ASN A 213 -8.33 -11.54 -5.47
N ASP A 214 -7.75 -10.45 -4.97
CA ASP A 214 -6.31 -10.28 -4.87
C ASP A 214 -5.87 -10.51 -3.42
N THR A 215 -5.21 -11.65 -3.18
CA THR A 215 -4.72 -12.06 -1.85
C THR A 215 -3.29 -11.67 -1.58
N ASP A 216 -2.58 -11.16 -2.58
CA ASP A 216 -1.15 -10.87 -2.52
C ASP A 216 -0.90 -9.43 -2.05
N ARG A 217 -1.45 -9.08 -0.87
CA ARG A 217 -1.29 -7.78 -0.24
C ARG A 217 -0.49 -7.89 1.04
N GLY A 218 0.20 -6.82 1.41
CA GLY A 218 1.01 -6.79 2.62
C GLY A 218 2.22 -5.88 2.47
N PHE A 219 3.32 -6.23 3.11
CA PHE A 219 4.60 -5.55 3.01
C PHE A 219 5.72 -6.54 2.68
N HIS A 220 6.95 -6.06 2.56
CA HIS A 220 8.07 -6.91 2.16
C HIS A 220 9.24 -6.72 3.11
N ILE A 221 10.02 -7.79 3.34
CA ILE A 221 11.32 -7.71 3.98
C ILE A 221 12.37 -7.78 2.88
N PHE A 222 13.16 -6.72 2.73
CA PHE A 222 14.28 -6.64 1.82
C PHE A 222 15.58 -6.95 2.55
N ASP A 223 16.41 -7.77 1.95
CA ASP A 223 17.76 -8.07 2.45
C ASP A 223 18.80 -7.33 1.62
N THR A 224 19.56 -6.45 2.27
CA THR A 224 20.60 -5.64 1.61
C THR A 224 21.79 -6.45 1.11
N GLU A 225 22.00 -7.68 1.57
CA GLU A 225 23.11 -8.52 1.15
C GLU A 225 22.77 -9.31 -0.12
N THR A 226 21.57 -9.88 -0.16
CA THR A 226 21.11 -10.68 -1.31
C THR A 226 20.41 -9.86 -2.38
N LEU A 227 19.96 -8.63 -2.03
CA LEU A 227 19.15 -7.72 -2.85
C LEU A 227 17.76 -8.28 -3.18
N GLU A 228 17.34 -9.33 -2.49
CA GLU A 228 16.04 -9.97 -2.67
C GLU A 228 15.02 -9.49 -1.63
N HIS A 229 13.74 -9.65 -1.95
CA HIS A 229 12.66 -9.36 -1.02
C HIS A 229 11.80 -10.59 -0.74
N THR A 230 11.27 -10.65 0.49
CA THR A 230 10.32 -11.67 0.93
C THR A 230 9.00 -10.99 1.23
N PRO A 231 7.89 -11.34 0.55
CA PRO A 231 6.58 -10.79 0.85
C PRO A 231 6.03 -11.34 2.17
N ILE A 232 5.45 -10.46 2.97
CA ILE A 232 4.69 -10.78 4.18
C ILE A 232 3.25 -10.40 3.92
N ASN A 233 2.39 -11.38 3.73
CA ASN A 233 1.01 -11.14 3.34
C ASN A 233 0.16 -10.70 4.53
N ASN A 234 -0.77 -9.78 4.27
CA ASN A 234 -1.83 -9.41 5.19
C ASN A 234 -2.85 -10.57 5.27
N PRO A 235 -3.05 -11.19 6.43
CA PRO A 235 -3.99 -12.30 6.56
C PRO A 235 -5.45 -11.87 6.59
N TYR A 236 -5.72 -10.57 6.69
CA TYR A 236 -7.07 -10.02 6.88
C TYR A 236 -7.70 -9.59 5.56
N ARG A 237 -9.02 -9.81 5.48
CA ARG A 237 -9.85 -9.42 4.33
C ARG A 237 -10.97 -8.50 4.82
N LEU A 238 -11.24 -7.45 4.05
CA LEU A 238 -12.31 -6.50 4.32
C LEU A 238 -13.55 -6.75 3.46
N HIS A 239 -13.36 -7.00 2.16
CA HIS A 239 -14.44 -7.19 1.20
C HIS A 239 -14.77 -8.68 1.02
N HIS A 240 -16.07 -9.01 1.09
CA HIS A 240 -16.56 -10.38 0.92
C HIS A 240 -17.70 -10.43 -0.08
N ILE A 241 -17.65 -11.41 -0.99
CA ILE A 241 -18.76 -11.71 -1.91
C ILE A 241 -19.42 -12.99 -1.46
N ILE A 242 -20.75 -12.94 -1.27
CA ILE A 242 -21.58 -14.08 -0.92
C ILE A 242 -22.54 -14.32 -2.08
N TYR A 243 -22.57 -15.54 -2.57
CA TYR A 243 -23.55 -15.98 -3.56
C TYR A 243 -24.73 -16.60 -2.80
N TYR A 244 -25.90 -15.95 -2.86
CA TYR A 244 -27.08 -16.35 -2.08
C TYR A 244 -27.48 -17.82 -2.30
N GLU A 245 -27.51 -18.25 -3.58
CA GLU A 245 -27.93 -19.61 -3.93
C GLU A 245 -26.94 -20.70 -3.52
N ASP A 246 -25.68 -20.32 -3.38
CA ASP A 246 -24.57 -21.23 -3.03
C ASP A 246 -24.32 -21.27 -1.51
N THR A 247 -25.06 -20.44 -0.74
CA THR A 247 -24.87 -20.29 0.72
C THR A 247 -26.03 -20.92 1.49
N PRO A 248 -25.82 -22.06 2.17
CA PRO A 248 -26.91 -22.73 2.90
C PRO A 248 -27.39 -21.88 4.08
N TYR A 249 -28.68 -21.51 4.06
CA TYR A 249 -29.29 -20.68 5.11
C TYR A 249 -29.09 -21.22 6.53
N GLN A 250 -29.14 -22.54 6.69
CA GLN A 250 -29.08 -23.22 8.00
C GLN A 250 -27.75 -23.06 8.69
N THR A 251 -26.66 -23.05 7.93
CA THR A 251 -25.27 -22.96 8.44
C THR A 251 -24.68 -21.58 8.32
N PHE A 252 -25.36 -20.67 7.62
CA PHE A 252 -24.87 -19.30 7.43
C PHE A 252 -24.96 -18.50 8.73
N ASP A 253 -23.84 -17.96 9.17
CA ASP A 253 -23.76 -17.03 10.29
C ASP A 253 -23.23 -15.66 9.84
N ALA A 254 -24.10 -14.64 9.90
CA ALA A 254 -23.70 -13.28 9.52
C ALA A 254 -22.70 -12.64 10.49
N ARG A 255 -22.54 -13.18 11.71
CA ARG A 255 -21.54 -12.67 12.67
C ARG A 255 -20.10 -12.86 12.22
N ASP A 256 -19.85 -13.80 11.30
CA ASP A 256 -18.53 -14.00 10.67
C ASP A 256 -18.10 -12.80 9.81
N TYR A 257 -19.06 -11.92 9.50
CA TYR A 257 -18.87 -10.74 8.64
C TYR A 257 -18.97 -9.40 9.39
N VAL A 258 -18.94 -9.42 10.70
CA VAL A 258 -18.86 -8.18 11.50
C VAL A 258 -17.56 -7.45 11.14
N ASP A 259 -17.62 -6.13 11.04
CA ASP A 259 -16.51 -5.25 10.62
C ASP A 259 -15.98 -5.53 9.21
N LYS A 260 -16.81 -6.10 8.34
CA LYS A 260 -16.50 -6.36 6.93
C LYS A 260 -17.52 -5.70 6.01
N ILE A 261 -17.16 -5.59 4.75
CA ILE A 261 -18.05 -5.09 3.69
C ILE A 261 -18.49 -6.29 2.84
N VAL A 262 -19.78 -6.58 2.88
CA VAL A 262 -20.34 -7.75 2.21
C VAL A 262 -21.15 -7.34 0.99
N LYS A 263 -20.94 -8.03 -0.12
CA LYS A 263 -21.79 -7.95 -1.31
C LYS A 263 -22.50 -9.28 -1.51
N VAL A 264 -23.83 -9.26 -1.48
CA VAL A 264 -24.62 -10.45 -1.77
C VAL A 264 -25.05 -10.45 -3.24
N ILE A 265 -24.63 -11.46 -3.96
CA ILE A 265 -25.03 -11.69 -5.36
C ILE A 265 -26.20 -12.66 -5.37
N VAL A 266 -27.32 -12.22 -5.95
CA VAL A 266 -28.56 -13.00 -6.07
C VAL A 266 -28.86 -13.22 -7.55
N ARG A 267 -28.83 -14.47 -7.98
CA ARG A 267 -29.16 -14.86 -9.38
C ARG A 267 -30.66 -15.13 -9.54
N LYS A 268 -31.28 -15.74 -8.52
CA LYS A 268 -32.68 -16.09 -8.53
C LYS A 268 -33.31 -16.02 -7.15
N LYS A 269 -34.44 -15.31 -7.02
CA LYS A 269 -35.23 -15.25 -5.79
C LYS A 269 -36.37 -16.28 -5.88
N SER A 270 -36.08 -17.58 -5.66
CA SER A 270 -37.07 -18.65 -5.75
C SER A 270 -38.00 -18.72 -4.54
N ASP A 271 -37.53 -18.35 -3.35
CA ASP A 271 -38.28 -18.26 -2.10
C ASP A 271 -38.04 -16.89 -1.46
N ILE A 272 -39.03 -16.01 -1.55
CA ILE A 272 -38.93 -14.64 -1.04
C ILE A 272 -38.83 -14.64 0.48
N THR A 273 -39.56 -15.50 1.16
CA THR A 273 -39.54 -15.58 2.63
C THR A 273 -38.18 -16.01 3.17
N GLN A 274 -37.57 -17.01 2.52
CA GLN A 274 -36.23 -17.45 2.90
C GLN A 274 -35.17 -16.39 2.57
N PHE A 275 -35.34 -15.69 1.45
CA PHE A 275 -34.47 -14.58 1.07
C PHE A 275 -34.49 -13.45 2.11
N GLU A 276 -35.69 -13.01 2.53
CA GLU A 276 -35.85 -11.99 3.56
C GLU A 276 -35.18 -12.42 4.87
N LYS A 277 -35.46 -13.63 5.35
CA LYS A 277 -34.81 -14.20 6.55
C LYS A 277 -33.29 -14.29 6.45
N PHE A 278 -32.76 -14.49 5.25
CA PHE A 278 -31.31 -14.49 5.01
C PHE A 278 -30.71 -13.08 5.25
N PHE A 279 -31.38 -12.05 4.73
CA PHE A 279 -30.93 -10.67 4.94
C PHE A 279 -31.16 -10.19 6.38
N ASP A 280 -32.21 -10.66 7.08
CA ASP A 280 -32.44 -10.36 8.48
C ASP A 280 -31.26 -10.78 9.37
N LYS A 281 -30.52 -11.83 9.02
CA LYS A 281 -29.30 -12.22 9.75
C LYS A 281 -28.22 -11.14 9.71
N PHE A 282 -28.04 -10.47 8.58
CA PHE A 282 -27.07 -9.39 8.45
C PHE A 282 -27.51 -8.17 9.28
N TYR A 283 -28.76 -7.75 9.17
CA TYR A 283 -29.30 -6.63 9.95
C TYR A 283 -29.19 -6.89 11.46
N ALA A 284 -29.53 -8.09 11.91
CA ALA A 284 -29.41 -8.47 13.32
C ALA A 284 -27.96 -8.49 13.82
N SER A 285 -26.98 -8.62 12.94
CA SER A 285 -25.54 -8.65 13.25
C SER A 285 -24.83 -7.31 12.99
N ASN A 286 -25.55 -6.25 12.58
CA ASN A 286 -24.99 -4.95 12.18
C ASN A 286 -23.95 -5.01 11.05
N VAL A 287 -24.08 -5.96 10.15
CA VAL A 287 -23.17 -6.11 9.00
C VAL A 287 -23.65 -5.22 7.85
N ALA A 288 -22.74 -4.41 7.30
CA ALA A 288 -23.02 -3.61 6.12
C ALA A 288 -23.09 -4.51 4.86
N VAL A 289 -24.25 -4.52 4.20
CA VAL A 289 -24.51 -5.33 2.98
C VAL A 289 -24.84 -4.41 1.81
N LEU A 290 -24.26 -4.75 0.63
CA LEU A 290 -24.53 -4.14 -0.67
C LEU A 290 -25.24 -5.13 -1.60
#